data_458cd97ef0f6b9dd270baf63ee4d804a
#
_entry.id   458cd97ef0f6b9dd270baf63ee4d804a
#
_cell.length_a   1.000
_cell.length_b   1.000
_cell.length_c   1.000
_cell.angle_alpha   90.00
_cell.angle_beta   90.00
_cell.angle_gamma   90.00
#
_symmetry.space_group_name_H-M   'P 1'
#
loop_
_entity.id
_entity.type
_entity.pdbx_description
1 polymer ?
#
loop_
_entity_poly.entity_id
_entity_poly.type
_entity_poly.pdbx_seq_one_letter_code
_entity_poly.pdbx_strand_id
1 'polypeptide(L)'
;MIVNKCSEILLAKSKKLYGNYRDNCTVVQRMLEKYKKLYPNISDYSIMHFIDIAEFCDMIMDKQKLENLNEDECYCLLSAALFAHIGFGLNQEIMNRYVDKLGIQKQTEELTFFQVMSKYHVLFSACLLEEYGDIFEFPSDLHKYAIIRMLHFIGENGTAPVQLEEALVLNNQNVIRLKELAAVLAVGNQLAELKNANIDLSYDKFDKYNSEEIVGFVERNVVR
;
A
#
# COMPACT_ATOMS: atom_id res chain seq x y z
N MET A 1 -16.71 -9.26 6.65
CA MET A 1 -15.28 -9.20 6.30
C MET A 1 -15.20 -9.30 4.79
N ILE A 2 -14.44 -8.46 4.16
CA ILE A 2 -14.39 -8.39 2.71
C ILE A 2 -13.39 -9.41 2.26
N VAL A 3 -13.79 -10.23 1.33
CA VAL A 3 -13.02 -11.35 0.83
C VAL A 3 -12.67 -11.03 -0.61
N ASN A 4 -11.41 -10.68 -0.86
CA ASN A 4 -10.81 -10.69 -2.17
C ASN A 4 -10.03 -12.00 -2.36
N LYS A 5 -9.59 -12.29 -3.56
CA LYS A 5 -8.96 -13.58 -3.88
C LYS A 5 -7.66 -13.83 -3.10
N CYS A 6 -6.83 -12.81 -2.96
CA CYS A 6 -5.60 -12.90 -2.18
C CYS A 6 -5.89 -13.23 -0.69
N SER A 7 -6.95 -12.64 -0.10
CA SER A 7 -7.37 -12.94 1.28
C SER A 7 -7.94 -14.35 1.45
N GLU A 8 -8.63 -14.89 0.44
CA GLU A 8 -9.07 -16.29 0.42
C GLU A 8 -7.87 -17.25 0.42
N ILE A 9 -6.87 -16.96 -0.43
CA ILE A 9 -5.64 -17.74 -0.50
C ILE A 9 -4.90 -17.70 0.83
N LEU A 10 -4.76 -16.51 1.43
CA LEU A 10 -4.12 -16.34 2.73
C LEU A 10 -4.83 -17.17 3.82
N LEU A 11 -6.17 -17.09 3.90
CA LEU A 11 -6.96 -17.86 4.86
C LEU A 11 -6.80 -19.37 4.64
N ALA A 12 -6.77 -19.82 3.40
CA ALA A 12 -6.62 -21.24 3.06
C ALA A 12 -5.23 -21.78 3.40
N LYS A 13 -4.17 -20.98 3.18
CA LYS A 13 -2.77 -21.39 3.41
C LYS A 13 -2.32 -21.18 4.85
N SER A 14 -2.73 -20.10 5.53
CA SER A 14 -2.31 -19.77 6.89
C SER A 14 -3.36 -19.02 7.69
N LYS A 15 -4.09 -19.74 8.54
CA LYS A 15 -5.05 -19.14 9.49
C LYS A 15 -4.38 -18.16 10.46
N LYS A 16 -3.11 -18.38 10.82
CA LYS A 16 -2.35 -17.52 11.73
C LYS A 16 -2.08 -16.16 11.09
N LEU A 17 -1.51 -16.14 9.88
CA LEU A 17 -1.21 -14.90 9.16
C LEU A 17 -2.50 -14.14 8.82
N TYR A 18 -3.56 -14.85 8.43
CA TYR A 18 -4.87 -14.25 8.22
C TYR A 18 -5.44 -13.62 9.50
N GLY A 19 -5.21 -14.25 10.67
CA GLY A 19 -5.58 -13.69 11.98
C GLY A 19 -4.87 -12.35 12.22
N ASN A 20 -3.55 -12.31 12.09
CA ASN A 20 -2.75 -11.08 12.25
C ASN A 20 -3.22 -9.97 11.28
N TYR A 21 -3.45 -10.31 10.01
CA TYR A 21 -3.99 -9.34 9.03
C TYR A 21 -5.35 -8.77 9.46
N ARG A 22 -6.28 -9.63 9.90
CA ARG A 22 -7.60 -9.20 10.37
C ARG A 22 -7.53 -8.30 11.61
N ASP A 23 -6.64 -8.62 12.54
CA ASP A 23 -6.46 -7.84 13.76
C ASP A 23 -5.89 -6.45 13.42
N ASN A 24 -4.94 -6.37 12.48
CA ASN A 24 -4.46 -5.11 11.91
C ASN A 24 -5.57 -4.33 11.20
N CYS A 25 -6.47 -4.98 10.45
CA CYS A 25 -7.64 -4.31 9.86
C CYS A 25 -8.49 -3.60 10.92
N THR A 26 -8.68 -4.24 12.08
CA THR A 26 -9.46 -3.66 13.17
C THR A 26 -8.77 -2.42 13.76
N VAL A 27 -7.45 -2.45 13.91
CA VAL A 27 -6.67 -1.29 14.40
C VAL A 27 -6.75 -0.14 13.39
N VAL A 28 -6.47 -0.42 12.12
CA VAL A 28 -6.50 0.59 11.04
C VAL A 28 -7.88 1.21 10.90
N GLN A 29 -8.95 0.41 10.92
CA GLN A 29 -10.33 0.93 10.86
C GLN A 29 -10.59 1.96 11.97
N ARG A 30 -10.19 1.67 13.21
CA ARG A 30 -10.35 2.60 14.34
C ARG A 30 -9.54 3.88 14.16
N MET A 31 -8.35 3.79 13.57
CA MET A 31 -7.53 4.96 13.24
C MET A 31 -8.24 5.84 12.22
N LEU A 32 -8.71 5.26 11.13
CA LEU A 32 -9.39 5.99 10.05
C LEU A 32 -10.70 6.65 10.49
N GLU A 33 -11.48 6.00 11.35
CA GLU A 33 -12.69 6.60 11.94
C GLU A 33 -12.37 7.86 12.74
N LYS A 34 -11.21 7.92 13.41
CA LYS A 34 -10.73 9.12 14.07
C LYS A 34 -10.30 10.19 13.07
N TYR A 35 -9.62 9.81 11.99
CA TYR A 35 -9.16 10.74 10.95
C TYR A 35 -10.33 11.41 10.23
N LYS A 36 -11.37 10.64 9.89
CA LYS A 36 -12.58 11.18 9.27
C LYS A 36 -13.26 12.25 10.14
N LYS A 37 -13.18 12.11 11.47
CA LYS A 37 -13.68 13.13 12.41
C LYS A 37 -12.81 14.38 12.46
N LEU A 38 -11.50 14.24 12.34
CA LEU A 38 -10.55 15.34 12.37
C LEU A 38 -10.49 16.08 11.03
N TYR A 39 -10.64 15.37 9.94
CA TYR A 39 -10.48 15.88 8.58
C TYR A 39 -11.65 15.46 7.68
N PRO A 40 -12.86 16.00 7.90
CA PRO A 40 -14.09 15.57 7.20
C PRO A 40 -14.06 15.82 5.68
N ASN A 41 -13.18 16.70 5.21
CA ASN A 41 -13.04 17.05 3.80
C ASN A 41 -11.97 16.26 3.05
N ILE A 42 -11.26 15.34 3.71
CA ILE A 42 -10.34 14.45 3.02
C ILE A 42 -11.16 13.35 2.34
N SER A 43 -10.76 12.98 1.12
CA SER A 43 -11.34 11.87 0.35
C SER A 43 -11.53 10.63 1.21
N ASP A 44 -12.58 9.85 0.94
CA ASP A 44 -12.97 8.70 1.78
C ASP A 44 -11.96 7.56 1.68
N TYR A 45 -10.84 7.68 2.39
CA TYR A 45 -9.90 6.59 2.63
C TYR A 45 -10.44 5.68 3.74
N SER A 46 -11.64 5.16 3.51
CA SER A 46 -12.25 4.15 4.37
C SER A 46 -11.62 2.79 4.16
N ILE A 47 -12.03 1.83 4.97
CA ILE A 47 -11.66 0.42 4.76
C ILE A 47 -12.03 -0.07 3.34
N MET A 48 -13.04 0.53 2.70
CA MET A 48 -13.45 0.20 1.34
C MET A 48 -12.37 0.55 0.31
N HIS A 49 -11.63 1.65 0.51
CA HIS A 49 -10.53 2.01 -0.39
C HIS A 49 -9.40 0.95 -0.39
N PHE A 50 -9.08 0.39 0.78
CA PHE A 50 -8.07 -0.69 0.85
C PHE A 50 -8.53 -1.97 0.17
N ILE A 51 -9.84 -2.22 0.21
CA ILE A 51 -10.44 -3.33 -0.53
C ILE A 51 -10.27 -3.10 -2.02
N ASP A 52 -10.56 -1.91 -2.48
CA ASP A 52 -10.38 -1.56 -3.88
C ASP A 52 -8.93 -1.77 -4.32
N ILE A 53 -7.95 -1.34 -3.51
CA ILE A 53 -6.53 -1.60 -3.81
C ILE A 53 -6.27 -3.10 -3.92
N ALA A 54 -6.74 -3.89 -2.96
CA ALA A 54 -6.51 -5.33 -2.95
C ALA A 54 -7.24 -6.05 -4.11
N GLU A 55 -8.46 -5.63 -4.46
CA GLU A 55 -9.19 -6.13 -5.62
C GLU A 55 -8.47 -5.79 -6.94
N PHE A 56 -7.95 -4.57 -7.08
CA PHE A 56 -7.16 -4.21 -8.26
C PHE A 56 -5.84 -5.00 -8.32
N CYS A 57 -5.18 -5.26 -7.20
CA CYS A 57 -4.02 -6.15 -7.17
C CYS A 57 -4.38 -7.56 -7.68
N ASP A 58 -5.52 -8.11 -7.26
CA ASP A 58 -6.02 -9.40 -7.75
C ASP A 58 -6.30 -9.38 -9.26
N MET A 59 -6.85 -8.29 -9.77
CA MET A 59 -7.16 -8.13 -11.21
C MET A 59 -5.93 -8.00 -12.10
N ILE A 60 -4.86 -7.35 -11.60
CA ILE A 60 -3.60 -7.15 -12.33
C ILE A 60 -2.83 -8.46 -12.47
N MET A 61 -2.88 -9.29 -11.44
CA MET A 61 -2.24 -10.60 -11.47
C MET A 61 -3.10 -11.59 -12.28
N ASP A 62 -2.47 -12.29 -13.22
CA ASP A 62 -3.15 -13.42 -13.84
C ASP A 62 -3.45 -14.54 -12.81
N LYS A 63 -4.43 -15.37 -13.14
CA LYS A 63 -4.90 -16.44 -12.23
C LYS A 63 -3.75 -17.34 -11.75
N GLN A 64 -2.82 -17.69 -12.63
CA GLN A 64 -1.72 -18.58 -12.30
C GLN A 64 -0.74 -17.91 -11.33
N LYS A 65 -0.41 -16.63 -11.54
CA LYS A 65 0.45 -15.87 -10.62
C LYS A 65 -0.19 -15.73 -9.25
N LEU A 66 -1.48 -15.42 -9.21
CA LEU A 66 -2.22 -15.26 -7.97
C LEU A 66 -2.27 -16.59 -7.17
N GLU A 67 -2.56 -17.72 -7.81
CA GLU A 67 -2.57 -19.04 -7.17
C GLU A 67 -1.18 -19.49 -6.68
N ASN A 68 -0.12 -18.99 -7.31
CA ASN A 68 1.27 -19.28 -6.95
C ASN A 68 1.83 -18.40 -5.83
N LEU A 69 1.08 -17.39 -5.36
CA LEU A 69 1.51 -16.63 -4.18
C LEU A 69 1.57 -17.56 -2.96
N ASN A 70 2.67 -17.46 -2.20
CA ASN A 70 2.71 -18.11 -0.89
C ASN A 70 1.96 -17.27 0.16
N GLU A 71 1.77 -17.82 1.35
CA GLU A 71 1.05 -17.16 2.44
C GLU A 71 1.71 -15.87 2.92
N ASP A 72 3.05 -15.82 2.93
CA ASP A 72 3.80 -14.65 3.37
C ASP A 72 3.69 -13.51 2.34
N GLU A 73 3.69 -13.85 1.04
CA GLU A 73 3.44 -12.89 -0.05
C GLU A 73 2.03 -12.31 0.01
N CYS A 74 1.01 -13.15 0.20
CA CYS A 74 -0.37 -12.70 0.37
C CYS A 74 -0.50 -11.77 1.58
N TYR A 75 0.12 -12.15 2.71
CA TYR A 75 0.12 -11.34 3.92
C TYR A 75 0.76 -9.97 3.68
N CYS A 76 1.96 -9.92 3.07
CA CYS A 76 2.66 -8.68 2.81
C CYS A 76 1.90 -7.77 1.85
N LEU A 77 1.35 -8.31 0.75
CA LEU A 77 0.59 -7.53 -0.23
C LEU A 77 -0.68 -6.91 0.39
N LEU A 78 -1.48 -7.72 1.08
CA LEU A 78 -2.70 -7.26 1.74
C LEU A 78 -2.40 -6.25 2.86
N SER A 79 -1.36 -6.50 3.66
CA SER A 79 -0.96 -5.58 4.74
C SER A 79 -0.40 -4.27 4.19
N ALA A 80 0.38 -4.30 3.11
CA ALA A 80 0.88 -3.08 2.50
C ALA A 80 -0.27 -2.25 1.89
N ALA A 81 -1.25 -2.88 1.24
CA ALA A 81 -2.47 -2.21 0.80
C ALA A 81 -3.22 -1.57 1.99
N LEU A 82 -3.40 -2.31 3.09
CA LEU A 82 -4.06 -1.84 4.31
C LEU A 82 -3.36 -0.63 4.92
N PHE A 83 -2.04 -0.63 4.96
CA PHE A 83 -1.25 0.42 5.61
C PHE A 83 -0.95 1.62 4.71
N ALA A 84 -1.24 1.57 3.41
CA ALA A 84 -0.84 2.61 2.46
C ALA A 84 -1.32 4.02 2.85
N HIS A 85 -2.44 4.13 3.55
CA HIS A 85 -3.07 5.43 3.83
C HIS A 85 -3.17 5.80 5.32
N ILE A 86 -2.53 5.04 6.22
CA ILE A 86 -2.55 5.39 7.66
C ILE A 86 -1.82 6.70 7.98
N GLY A 87 -0.94 7.15 7.09
CA GLY A 87 -0.23 8.42 7.20
C GLY A 87 -1.11 9.67 7.09
N PHE A 88 -2.37 9.55 6.62
CA PHE A 88 -3.31 10.69 6.62
C PHE A 88 -3.70 11.19 8.02
N GLY A 89 -3.45 10.41 9.06
CA GLY A 89 -3.86 10.77 10.41
C GLY A 89 -2.84 11.53 11.24
N LEU A 90 -1.80 12.03 10.62
CA LEU A 90 -0.76 12.75 11.32
C LEU A 90 -1.20 14.18 11.69
N ASN A 91 -0.80 14.63 12.87
CA ASN A 91 -0.87 16.06 13.19
C ASN A 91 0.31 16.80 12.53
N GLN A 92 0.25 18.14 12.54
CA GLN A 92 1.25 19.01 11.92
C GLN A 92 2.67 18.75 12.46
N GLU A 93 2.82 18.51 13.76
CA GLU A 93 4.12 18.30 14.40
C GLU A 93 4.79 17.01 13.89
N ILE A 94 4.05 15.90 13.89
CA ILE A 94 4.56 14.61 13.40
C ILE A 94 4.83 14.67 11.90
N MET A 95 3.95 15.32 11.13
CA MET A 95 4.14 15.51 9.69
C MET A 95 5.46 16.27 9.42
N ASN A 96 5.71 17.39 10.10
CA ASN A 96 6.94 18.17 9.93
C ASN A 96 8.17 17.32 10.24
N ARG A 97 8.14 16.53 11.31
CA ARG A 97 9.22 15.60 11.66
C ARG A 97 9.49 14.55 10.57
N TYR A 98 8.43 14.05 9.92
CA TYR A 98 8.59 13.10 8.81
C TYR A 98 9.05 13.78 7.51
N VAL A 99 8.64 15.01 7.26
CA VAL A 99 9.19 15.86 6.18
C VAL A 99 10.70 16.01 6.34
N ASP A 100 11.17 16.28 7.58
CA ASP A 100 12.60 16.38 7.89
C ASP A 100 13.32 15.04 7.72
N LYS A 101 12.74 13.96 8.26
CA LYS A 101 13.29 12.59 8.16
C LYS A 101 13.47 12.12 6.72
N LEU A 102 12.51 12.47 5.85
CA LEU A 102 12.52 12.10 4.43
C LEU A 102 13.35 13.06 3.56
N GLY A 103 13.80 14.19 4.11
CA GLY A 103 14.58 15.18 3.37
C GLY A 103 13.81 15.90 2.26
N ILE A 104 12.48 16.02 2.41
CA ILE A 104 11.58 16.61 1.41
C ILE A 104 11.14 18.05 1.73
N GLN A 105 11.86 18.77 2.58
CA GLN A 105 11.51 20.13 3.00
C GLN A 105 11.32 21.08 1.80
N LYS A 106 12.27 21.05 0.84
CA LYS A 106 12.20 21.92 -0.35
C LYS A 106 10.99 21.63 -1.23
N GLN A 107 10.57 20.37 -1.30
CA GLN A 107 9.40 19.95 -2.08
C GLN A 107 8.07 20.30 -1.42
N THR A 108 8.10 20.67 -0.14
CA THR A 108 6.91 20.97 0.67
C THR A 108 6.80 22.44 1.08
N GLU A 109 7.83 23.26 0.83
CA GLU A 109 7.96 24.65 1.31
C GLU A 109 6.77 25.54 0.89
N GLU A 110 6.25 25.36 -0.32
CA GLU A 110 5.13 26.13 -0.85
C GLU A 110 3.76 25.41 -0.70
N LEU A 111 3.73 24.21 -0.09
CA LEU A 111 2.54 23.40 0.03
C LEU A 111 1.83 23.64 1.36
N THR A 112 0.50 23.68 1.32
CA THR A 112 -0.32 23.67 2.53
C THR A 112 -0.24 22.31 3.23
N PHE A 113 -0.60 22.25 4.51
CA PHE A 113 -0.68 21.00 5.28
C PHE A 113 -1.41 19.88 4.52
N PHE A 114 -2.58 20.19 3.95
CA PHE A 114 -3.38 19.18 3.22
C PHE A 114 -2.73 18.73 1.91
N GLN A 115 -2.02 19.63 1.21
CA GLN A 115 -1.30 19.27 0.00
C GLN A 115 -0.10 18.37 0.31
N VAL A 116 0.62 18.66 1.39
CA VAL A 116 1.71 17.78 1.86
C VAL A 116 1.18 16.42 2.24
N MET A 117 0.09 16.38 3.03
CA MET A 117 -0.56 15.12 3.41
C MET A 117 -1.04 14.33 2.20
N SER A 118 -1.74 14.97 1.28
CA SER A 118 -2.25 14.31 0.06
C SER A 118 -1.12 13.72 -0.79
N LYS A 119 0.00 14.43 -0.90
CA LYS A 119 1.12 14.03 -1.76
C LYS A 119 2.01 12.94 -1.14
N TYR A 120 2.20 12.98 0.18
CA TYR A 120 3.23 12.17 0.85
C TYR A 120 2.69 11.19 1.89
N HIS A 121 1.37 11.04 2.02
CA HIS A 121 0.75 10.18 3.04
C HIS A 121 1.27 8.73 3.03
N VAL A 122 1.58 8.16 1.87
CA VAL A 122 2.12 6.79 1.79
C VAL A 122 3.53 6.71 2.37
N LEU A 123 4.39 7.71 2.11
CA LEU A 123 5.71 7.80 2.75
C LEU A 123 5.59 8.02 4.25
N PHE A 124 4.62 8.83 4.68
CA PHE A 124 4.32 9.01 6.10
C PHE A 124 3.79 7.73 6.75
N SER A 125 3.05 6.91 6.01
CA SER A 125 2.64 5.57 6.47
C SER A 125 3.84 4.68 6.72
N ALA A 126 4.82 4.67 5.82
CA ALA A 126 6.08 3.94 6.03
C ALA A 126 6.82 4.43 7.28
N CYS A 127 7.01 5.75 7.43
CA CYS A 127 7.63 6.34 8.63
C CYS A 127 6.88 5.99 9.93
N LEU A 128 5.55 5.96 9.88
CA LEU A 128 4.72 5.60 11.02
C LEU A 128 4.91 4.13 11.41
N LEU A 129 4.99 3.22 10.44
CA LEU A 129 5.27 1.80 10.71
C LEU A 129 6.69 1.59 11.25
N GLU A 130 7.68 2.36 10.79
CA GLU A 130 9.04 2.30 11.33
C GLU A 130 9.07 2.71 12.81
N GLU A 131 8.37 3.79 13.16
CA GLU A 131 8.42 4.38 14.50
C GLU A 131 7.46 3.72 15.49
N TYR A 132 6.25 3.40 15.05
CA TYR A 132 5.16 2.89 15.90
C TYR A 132 4.64 1.52 15.46
N GLY A 133 5.44 0.77 14.69
CA GLY A 133 5.00 -0.53 14.16
C GLY A 133 4.60 -1.55 15.23
N ASP A 134 5.05 -1.36 16.47
CA ASP A 134 4.75 -2.27 17.59
C ASP A 134 3.26 -2.28 18.01
N ILE A 135 2.46 -1.32 17.53
CA ILE A 135 1.01 -1.34 17.74
C ILE A 135 0.28 -2.30 16.79
N PHE A 136 0.99 -2.89 15.83
CA PHE A 136 0.46 -3.81 14.84
C PHE A 136 1.06 -5.20 14.99
N GLU A 137 0.31 -6.20 14.55
CA GLU A 137 0.74 -7.60 14.59
C GLU A 137 1.51 -7.96 13.30
N PHE A 138 2.84 -8.05 13.41
CA PHE A 138 3.69 -8.56 12.33
C PHE A 138 4.19 -9.97 12.65
N PRO A 139 4.17 -10.91 11.68
CA PRO A 139 4.68 -12.27 11.90
C PRO A 139 6.18 -12.32 12.21
N SER A 140 6.95 -11.38 11.66
CA SER A 140 8.37 -11.16 11.93
C SER A 140 8.82 -9.78 11.45
N ASP A 141 10.04 -9.37 11.86
CA ASP A 141 10.67 -8.12 11.41
C ASP A 141 10.87 -8.09 9.88
N LEU A 142 11.08 -9.24 9.24
CA LEU A 142 11.20 -9.31 7.77
C LEU A 142 9.87 -9.00 7.07
N HIS A 143 8.73 -9.40 7.63
CA HIS A 143 7.41 -9.01 7.09
C HIS A 143 7.18 -7.50 7.25
N LYS A 144 7.47 -6.95 8.45
CA LYS A 144 7.41 -5.50 8.70
C LYS A 144 8.30 -4.75 7.70
N TYR A 145 9.53 -5.20 7.53
CA TYR A 145 10.49 -4.62 6.58
C TYR A 145 9.96 -4.68 5.15
N ALA A 146 9.48 -5.84 4.68
CA ALA A 146 8.93 -5.98 3.33
C ALA A 146 7.79 -4.98 3.07
N ILE A 147 6.84 -4.86 4.01
CA ILE A 147 5.70 -3.95 3.91
C ILE A 147 6.18 -2.50 3.84
N ILE A 148 7.10 -2.08 4.72
CA ILE A 148 7.66 -0.73 4.73
C ILE A 148 8.36 -0.41 3.40
N ARG A 149 9.15 -1.35 2.85
CA ARG A 149 9.83 -1.18 1.56
C ARG A 149 8.86 -1.02 0.40
N MET A 150 7.76 -1.79 0.40
CA MET A 150 6.69 -1.65 -0.59
C MET A 150 6.03 -0.26 -0.50
N LEU A 151 5.76 0.24 0.72
CA LEU A 151 5.19 1.57 0.92
C LEU A 151 6.14 2.69 0.47
N HIS A 152 7.43 2.59 0.75
CA HIS A 152 8.41 3.53 0.22
C HIS A 152 8.40 3.54 -1.30
N PHE A 153 8.38 2.36 -1.93
CA PHE A 153 8.36 2.25 -3.39
C PHE A 153 7.15 2.95 -4.02
N ILE A 154 5.94 2.77 -3.47
CA ILE A 154 4.73 3.39 -4.02
C ILE A 154 4.59 4.87 -3.65
N GLY A 155 5.20 5.30 -2.54
CA GLY A 155 5.11 6.68 -2.06
C GLY A 155 6.07 7.66 -2.72
N GLU A 156 7.06 7.17 -3.46
CA GLU A 156 8.11 8.00 -4.08
C GLU A 156 7.74 8.57 -5.46
N ASN A 157 6.52 9.01 -5.66
CA ASN A 157 6.09 9.65 -6.91
C ASN A 157 7.03 10.80 -7.33
N GLY A 158 8.14 10.47 -8.04
CA GLY A 158 9.05 11.44 -8.65
C GLY A 158 10.32 11.79 -7.86
N THR A 159 10.57 11.19 -6.72
CA THR A 159 11.87 11.20 -6.03
C THR A 159 12.68 9.97 -6.44
N ALA A 160 13.98 9.95 -6.15
CA ALA A 160 14.88 8.87 -6.61
C ALA A 160 14.30 7.47 -6.35
N PRO A 161 14.32 6.56 -7.34
CA PRO A 161 13.71 5.25 -7.17
C PRO A 161 14.37 4.50 -6.03
N VAL A 162 13.57 4.06 -5.06
CA VAL A 162 14.04 3.12 -4.03
C VAL A 162 14.51 1.86 -4.75
N GLN A 163 15.78 1.52 -4.59
CA GLN A 163 16.24 0.22 -5.02
C GLN A 163 15.59 -0.84 -4.12
N LEU A 164 14.64 -1.58 -4.68
CA LEU A 164 14.07 -2.73 -4.02
C LEU A 164 14.91 -3.98 -4.27
N GLU A 165 15.06 -4.77 -3.23
CA GLU A 165 15.55 -6.13 -3.35
C GLU A 165 14.59 -6.95 -4.23
N GLU A 166 15.13 -7.80 -5.10
CA GLU A 166 14.30 -8.66 -5.96
C GLU A 166 13.40 -9.56 -5.10
N ALA A 167 13.98 -10.15 -4.04
CA ALA A 167 13.27 -11.02 -3.13
C ALA A 167 13.91 -11.05 -1.72
N LEU A 168 13.10 -11.40 -0.73
CA LEU A 168 13.51 -11.65 0.65
C LEU A 168 13.25 -13.09 1.00
N VAL A 169 14.23 -13.76 1.63
CA VAL A 169 14.10 -15.14 2.10
C VAL A 169 13.79 -15.13 3.58
N LEU A 170 12.67 -15.72 3.95
CA LEU A 170 12.23 -15.82 5.34
C LEU A 170 12.86 -17.04 6.05
N ASN A 171 12.78 -17.08 7.37
CA ASN A 171 13.31 -18.17 8.20
C ASN A 171 12.65 -19.53 7.90
N ASN A 172 11.40 -19.55 7.40
CA ASN A 172 10.69 -20.75 6.95
C ASN A 172 11.04 -21.17 5.51
N GLN A 173 12.06 -20.53 4.91
CA GLN A 173 12.49 -20.68 3.52
C GLN A 173 11.49 -20.20 2.45
N ASN A 174 10.35 -19.63 2.83
CA ASN A 174 9.50 -18.93 1.89
C ASN A 174 10.21 -17.69 1.35
N VAL A 175 9.92 -17.37 0.11
CA VAL A 175 10.47 -16.21 -0.59
C VAL A 175 9.36 -15.18 -0.80
N ILE A 176 9.61 -13.94 -0.41
CA ILE A 176 8.77 -12.80 -0.76
C ILE A 176 9.39 -12.14 -1.99
N ARG A 177 8.72 -12.18 -3.15
CA ARG A 177 9.14 -11.52 -4.40
C ARG A 177 8.84 -10.03 -4.30
N LEU A 178 9.65 -9.33 -3.51
CA LEU A 178 9.37 -7.97 -3.02
C LEU A 178 9.12 -6.99 -4.17
N LYS A 179 9.97 -7.00 -5.19
CA LYS A 179 9.88 -6.08 -6.33
C LYS A 179 8.61 -6.32 -7.16
N GLU A 180 8.25 -7.58 -7.40
CA GLU A 180 7.02 -7.94 -8.13
C GLU A 180 5.78 -7.49 -7.35
N LEU A 181 5.72 -7.77 -6.04
CA LEU A 181 4.59 -7.38 -5.20
C LEU A 181 4.46 -5.86 -5.08
N ALA A 182 5.57 -5.15 -4.94
CA ALA A 182 5.58 -3.68 -4.89
C ALA A 182 5.07 -3.06 -6.21
N ALA A 183 5.42 -3.64 -7.35
CA ALA A 183 4.92 -3.21 -8.65
C ALA A 183 3.41 -3.42 -8.78
N VAL A 184 2.90 -4.60 -8.41
CA VAL A 184 1.46 -4.91 -8.38
C VAL A 184 0.72 -3.93 -7.47
N LEU A 185 1.25 -3.70 -6.26
CA LEU A 185 0.67 -2.76 -5.30
C LEU A 185 0.64 -1.33 -5.84
N ALA A 186 1.70 -0.87 -6.51
CA ALA A 186 1.77 0.48 -7.08
C ALA A 186 0.66 0.72 -8.10
N VAL A 187 0.44 -0.24 -9.01
CA VAL A 187 -0.64 -0.15 -10.00
C VAL A 187 -2.01 -0.25 -9.33
N GLY A 188 -2.20 -1.21 -8.40
CA GLY A 188 -3.46 -1.36 -7.66
C GLY A 188 -3.84 -0.09 -6.88
N ASN A 189 -2.88 0.53 -6.21
CA ASN A 189 -3.07 1.79 -5.50
C ASN A 189 -3.47 2.92 -6.45
N GLN A 190 -2.78 3.07 -7.59
CA GLN A 190 -3.11 4.11 -8.57
C GLN A 190 -4.53 3.93 -9.14
N LEU A 191 -4.95 2.70 -9.44
CA LEU A 191 -6.30 2.42 -9.91
C LEU A 191 -7.36 2.72 -8.86
N ALA A 192 -7.10 2.42 -7.60
CA ALA A 192 -8.01 2.75 -6.49
C ALA A 192 -8.14 4.27 -6.30
N GLU A 193 -7.05 5.02 -6.44
CA GLU A 193 -7.08 6.50 -6.43
C GLU A 193 -7.93 7.07 -7.58
N LEU A 194 -7.77 6.53 -8.80
CA LEU A 194 -8.59 6.93 -9.95
C LEU A 194 -10.08 6.63 -9.73
N LYS A 195 -10.42 5.47 -9.15
CA LYS A 195 -11.78 5.12 -8.76
C LYS A 195 -12.37 6.11 -7.75
N ASN A 196 -11.59 6.48 -6.72
CA ASN A 196 -12.01 7.47 -5.72
C ASN A 196 -12.25 8.86 -6.31
N ALA A 197 -11.51 9.24 -7.34
CA ALA A 197 -11.71 10.49 -8.06
C ALA A 197 -12.96 10.50 -8.97
N ASN A 198 -13.87 9.52 -8.84
CA ASN A 198 -15.03 9.32 -9.71
C ASN A 198 -14.70 9.19 -11.20
N ILE A 199 -13.50 8.76 -11.53
CA ILE A 199 -13.16 8.40 -12.90
C ILE A 199 -13.80 7.03 -13.16
N ASP A 200 -14.72 6.99 -14.12
CA ASP A 200 -15.43 5.77 -14.50
C ASP A 200 -14.44 4.73 -15.06
N LEU A 201 -14.08 3.78 -14.23
CA LEU A 201 -13.24 2.63 -14.54
C LEU A 201 -14.12 1.43 -14.98
N SER A 202 -15.21 1.68 -15.74
CA SER A 202 -15.98 0.57 -16.29
C SER A 202 -15.07 -0.34 -17.14
N TYR A 203 -15.29 -1.65 -17.04
CA TYR A 203 -14.50 -2.70 -17.73
C TYR A 203 -14.33 -2.42 -19.23
N ASP A 204 -15.35 -1.82 -19.89
CA ASP A 204 -15.31 -1.41 -21.29
C ASP A 204 -14.33 -0.27 -21.59
N LYS A 205 -13.89 0.47 -20.56
CA LYS A 205 -12.86 1.51 -20.70
C LYS A 205 -11.47 1.01 -20.32
N PHE A 206 -11.37 -0.04 -19.52
CA PHE A 206 -10.10 -0.70 -19.22
C PHE A 206 -9.46 -1.30 -20.49
N ASP A 207 -10.26 -1.85 -21.36
CA ASP A 207 -9.83 -2.29 -22.72
C ASP A 207 -9.39 -1.12 -23.63
N LYS A 208 -9.78 0.13 -23.30
CA LYS A 208 -9.40 1.34 -24.05
C LYS A 208 -8.19 2.08 -23.46
N TYR A 209 -7.92 1.95 -22.18
CA TYR A 209 -6.61 2.31 -21.62
C TYR A 209 -5.68 1.16 -22.00
N ASN A 210 -5.16 1.30 -23.18
CA ASN A 210 -4.28 0.37 -23.85
C ASN A 210 -3.31 -0.24 -22.83
N SER A 211 -3.14 -1.55 -22.89
CA SER A 211 -2.05 -2.26 -22.22
C SER A 211 -0.70 -1.53 -22.32
N GLU A 212 -0.49 -0.72 -23.35
CA GLU A 212 0.66 0.16 -23.55
C GLU A 212 0.78 1.31 -22.51
N GLU A 213 -0.32 1.88 -22.00
CA GLU A 213 -0.25 2.94 -20.98
C GLU A 213 0.03 2.35 -19.59
N ILE A 214 -0.54 1.18 -19.28
CA ILE A 214 -0.25 0.44 -18.04
C ILE A 214 1.17 -0.12 -18.11
N VAL A 215 1.56 -0.72 -19.24
CA VAL A 215 2.94 -1.17 -19.48
C VAL A 215 3.90 0.01 -19.46
N GLY A 216 3.57 1.13 -20.09
CA GLY A 216 4.38 2.35 -20.06
C GLY A 216 4.52 2.98 -18.68
N PHE A 217 3.52 2.85 -17.79
CA PHE A 217 3.62 3.25 -16.39
C PHE A 217 4.52 2.27 -15.61
N VAL A 218 4.34 0.97 -15.79
CA VAL A 218 5.16 -0.07 -15.18
C VAL A 218 6.62 0.04 -15.68
N GLU A 219 6.85 0.23 -16.97
CA GLU A 219 8.19 0.40 -17.54
C GLU A 219 8.88 1.67 -17.03
N ARG A 220 8.16 2.79 -16.92
CA ARG A 220 8.74 4.05 -16.42
C ARG A 220 9.06 4.03 -14.93
N ASN A 221 8.33 3.26 -14.14
CA ASN A 221 8.45 3.27 -12.67
C ASN A 221 9.02 1.98 -12.07
N VAL A 222 9.13 0.89 -12.84
CA VAL A 222 9.55 -0.43 -12.36
C VAL A 222 10.83 -0.94 -13.02
N VAL A 223 11.13 -0.50 -14.25
CA VAL A 223 12.23 -1.06 -15.09
C VAL A 223 13.42 -0.11 -15.23
N ARG A 224 13.40 1.04 -14.54
CA ARG A 224 14.57 1.96 -14.51
C ARG A 224 15.32 1.90 -13.21
#